data_76d0a68632d6534a40476f0b23854cd1
#
_entry.id   76d0a68632d6534a40476f0b23854cd1
#
_cell.length_a   1.000
_cell.length_b   1.000
_cell.length_c   1.000
_cell.angle_alpha   90.00
_cell.angle_beta   90.00
_cell.angle_gamma   90.00
#
_symmetry.space_group_name_H-M   'P 1'
#
loop_
_entity.id
_entity.type
_entity.pdbx_description
1 polymer ?
#
loop_
_entity_poly.entity_id
_entity_poly.type
_entity_poly.pdbx_seq_one_letter_code
_entity_poly.pdbx_strand_id
1 'polypeptide(L)'
;EPVGAYDCYRAELPDPVLLKKAMPELERITARVSATRRDRFTARLPMLAPPHAEGGMGAVRIEVRGNRGGSRIVEIAGIAERIAQLAGVVSAASAHAIATGAVTVHGARVLGEPELPNAALLELVLASGVRLHQFVGA
;
A
#
# COMPACT_ATOMS: atom_id res chain seq x y z
N GLU A 1 9.24 -4.34 -17.08
CA GLU A 1 8.31 -4.30 -15.91
C GLU A 1 8.47 -5.59 -15.12
N PRO A 2 8.74 -5.54 -13.80
CA PRO A 2 8.93 -6.74 -12.99
C PRO A 2 7.62 -7.49 -12.75
N VAL A 3 6.48 -6.84 -12.96
CA VAL A 3 5.14 -7.42 -12.87
C VAL A 3 4.38 -7.02 -14.13
N GLY A 4 3.85 -8.00 -14.86
CA GLY A 4 3.09 -7.79 -16.08
C GLY A 4 1.76 -7.05 -15.86
N ALA A 5 1.03 -6.81 -16.93
CA ALA A 5 -0.31 -6.25 -16.85
C ALA A 5 -1.30 -7.30 -16.30
N TYR A 6 -2.08 -6.91 -15.31
CA TYR A 6 -3.10 -7.74 -14.69
C TYR A 6 -4.44 -7.02 -14.65
N ASP A 7 -5.52 -7.78 -14.87
CA ASP A 7 -6.86 -7.29 -14.61
C ASP A 7 -7.06 -7.10 -13.09
N CYS A 8 -7.47 -5.90 -12.72
CA CYS A 8 -7.73 -5.56 -11.33
C CYS A 8 -9.22 -5.37 -11.08
N TYR A 9 -9.72 -6.05 -10.07
CA TYR A 9 -11.11 -6.03 -9.67
C TYR A 9 -11.29 -5.27 -8.36
N ARG A 10 -12.46 -4.68 -8.16
CA ARG A 10 -12.83 -4.15 -6.84
C ARG A 10 -12.86 -5.30 -5.83
N ALA A 11 -12.23 -5.08 -4.69
CA ALA A 11 -12.19 -6.04 -3.61
C ALA A 11 -12.73 -5.40 -2.32
N GLU A 12 -13.29 -6.21 -1.46
CA GLU A 12 -13.70 -5.82 -0.11
C GLU A 12 -12.46 -5.75 0.80
N LEU A 13 -11.64 -4.73 0.53
CA LEU A 13 -10.44 -4.44 1.32
C LEU A 13 -10.76 -3.35 2.35
N PRO A 14 -10.12 -3.36 3.52
CA PRO A 14 -10.27 -2.32 4.53
C PRO A 14 -9.68 -0.97 4.12
N ASP A 15 -8.78 -0.96 3.13
CA ASP A 15 -8.02 0.21 2.70
C ASP A 15 -8.87 1.47 2.45
N PRO A 16 -10.01 1.42 1.73
CA PRO A 16 -10.82 2.63 1.52
C PRO A 16 -11.36 3.23 2.82
N VAL A 17 -11.70 2.39 3.79
CA VAL A 17 -12.21 2.84 5.09
C VAL A 17 -11.08 3.46 5.93
N LEU A 18 -9.94 2.80 5.97
CA LEU A 18 -8.75 3.25 6.69
C LEU A 18 -8.21 4.55 6.10
N LEU A 19 -8.07 4.63 4.79
CA LEU A 19 -7.60 5.83 4.10
C LEU A 19 -8.59 6.99 4.25
N LYS A 20 -9.89 6.75 4.24
CA LYS A 20 -10.89 7.79 4.48
C LYS A 20 -10.82 8.33 5.91
N LYS A 21 -10.47 7.46 6.88
CA LYS A 21 -10.24 7.88 8.26
C LYS A 21 -9.00 8.76 8.38
N ALA A 22 -7.90 8.38 7.73
CA ALA A 22 -6.64 9.10 7.77
C ALA A 22 -6.68 10.42 6.97
N MET A 23 -7.43 10.44 5.87
CA MET A 23 -7.52 11.56 4.92
C MET A 23 -8.99 11.84 4.58
N PRO A 24 -9.74 12.48 5.48
CA PRO A 24 -11.18 12.71 5.32
C PRO A 24 -11.54 13.63 4.14
N GLU A 25 -10.59 14.42 3.64
CA GLU A 25 -10.74 15.31 2.49
C GLU A 25 -10.84 14.58 1.15
N LEU A 26 -10.42 13.32 1.08
CA LEU A 26 -10.52 12.53 -0.16
C LEU A 26 -12.00 12.24 -0.49
N GLU A 27 -12.45 12.69 -1.65
CA GLU A 27 -13.84 12.49 -2.09
C GLU A 27 -14.12 11.02 -2.42
N ARG A 28 -13.17 10.36 -3.08
CA ARG A 28 -13.33 8.98 -3.54
C ARG A 28 -12.06 8.18 -3.37
N ILE A 29 -12.19 7.03 -2.73
CA ILE A 29 -11.13 6.05 -2.57
C ILE A 29 -11.60 4.73 -3.16
N THR A 30 -10.75 4.07 -3.94
CA THR A 30 -11.05 2.78 -4.53
C THR A 30 -9.85 1.87 -4.41
N ALA A 31 -10.00 0.74 -3.76
CA ALA A 31 -9.01 -0.32 -3.73
C ALA A 31 -9.36 -1.41 -4.75
N ARG A 32 -8.34 -1.97 -5.37
CA ARG A 32 -8.46 -3.04 -6.34
C ARG A 32 -7.36 -4.06 -6.12
N VAL A 33 -7.64 -5.31 -6.39
CA VAL A 33 -6.66 -6.40 -6.34
C VAL A 33 -6.68 -7.15 -7.67
N SER A 34 -5.51 -7.58 -8.12
CA SER A 34 -5.40 -8.48 -9.25
C SER A 34 -5.83 -9.88 -8.84
N ALA A 35 -6.61 -10.54 -9.68
CA ALA A 35 -7.01 -11.93 -9.48
C ALA A 35 -7.22 -12.59 -10.83
N THR A 36 -6.67 -13.78 -11.01
CA THR A 36 -6.97 -14.61 -12.17
C THR A 36 -8.37 -15.21 -12.04
N ARG A 37 -8.90 -15.75 -13.15
CA ARG A 37 -10.17 -16.49 -13.09
C ARG A 37 -10.09 -17.68 -12.14
N ARG A 38 -8.93 -18.34 -12.11
CA ARG A 38 -8.65 -19.46 -11.20
C ARG A 38 -8.69 -19.00 -9.75
N ASP A 39 -8.00 -17.92 -9.41
CA ASP A 39 -7.97 -17.38 -8.04
C ASP A 39 -9.38 -17.06 -7.54
N ARG A 40 -10.20 -16.44 -8.37
CA ARG A 40 -11.58 -16.12 -8.02
C ARG A 40 -12.45 -17.36 -7.81
N PHE A 41 -12.24 -18.39 -8.64
CA PHE A 41 -12.97 -19.65 -8.51
C PHE A 41 -12.54 -20.41 -7.25
N THR A 42 -11.24 -20.41 -6.93
CA THR A 42 -10.67 -21.16 -5.82
C THR A 42 -10.62 -20.38 -4.50
N ALA A 43 -11.00 -19.09 -4.48
CA ALA A 43 -10.90 -18.23 -3.30
C ALA A 43 -11.63 -18.75 -2.05
N ARG A 44 -12.63 -19.61 -2.24
CA ARG A 44 -13.42 -20.24 -1.15
C ARG A 44 -12.96 -21.66 -0.80
N LEU A 45 -11.98 -22.17 -1.54
CA LEU A 45 -11.44 -23.50 -1.28
C LEU A 45 -10.28 -23.41 -0.28
N PRO A 46 -10.10 -24.43 0.56
CA PRO A 46 -8.93 -24.49 1.42
C PRO A 46 -7.65 -24.51 0.57
N MET A 47 -6.59 -23.92 1.08
CA MET A 47 -5.28 -23.93 0.44
C MET A 47 -4.75 -25.37 0.39
N LEU A 48 -4.70 -25.95 -0.81
CA LEU A 48 -4.28 -27.35 -1.02
C LEU A 48 -2.76 -27.50 -1.18
N ALA A 49 -2.04 -26.39 -1.37
CA ALA A 49 -0.58 -26.37 -1.46
C ALA A 49 -0.02 -25.31 -0.52
N PRO A 50 1.12 -25.59 0.14
CA PRO A 50 1.74 -24.57 0.97
C PRO A 50 2.14 -23.36 0.11
N PRO A 51 2.06 -22.14 0.65
CA PRO A 51 2.53 -20.96 -0.04
C PRO A 51 4.04 -21.05 -0.26
N HIS A 52 4.54 -20.42 -1.35
CA HIS A 52 5.96 -20.36 -1.60
C HIS A 52 6.66 -19.67 -0.42
N ALA A 53 7.74 -20.28 0.09
CA ALA A 53 8.40 -19.81 1.33
C ALA A 53 8.87 -18.34 1.27
N GLU A 54 9.29 -17.90 0.09
CA GLU A 54 9.76 -16.51 -0.11
C GLU A 54 8.66 -15.55 -0.57
N GLY A 55 7.45 -16.05 -0.84
CA GLY A 55 6.38 -15.28 -1.46
C GLY A 55 6.62 -14.96 -2.93
N GLY A 56 5.59 -14.45 -3.60
CA GLY A 56 5.67 -14.00 -4.99
C GLY A 56 6.01 -12.51 -5.10
N MET A 57 6.56 -12.13 -6.26
CA MET A 57 6.64 -10.71 -6.65
C MET A 57 5.24 -10.16 -6.82
N GLY A 58 5.01 -8.99 -6.28
CA GLY A 58 3.77 -8.24 -6.45
C GLY A 58 4.06 -6.78 -6.72
N ALA A 59 3.02 -6.03 -7.03
CA ALA A 59 3.13 -4.60 -7.18
C ALA A 59 1.95 -3.90 -6.49
N VAL A 60 2.25 -2.78 -5.85
CA VAL A 60 1.26 -1.84 -5.35
C VAL A 60 1.37 -0.58 -6.19
N ARG A 61 0.25 -0.10 -6.72
CA ARG A 61 0.15 1.16 -7.45
C ARG A 61 -0.87 2.05 -6.77
N ILE A 62 -0.46 3.26 -6.47
CA ILE A 62 -1.31 4.32 -5.94
C ILE A 62 -1.43 5.38 -7.00
N GLU A 63 -2.65 5.84 -7.25
CA GLU A 63 -2.93 6.92 -8.18
C GLU A 63 -3.78 7.96 -7.47
N VAL A 64 -3.25 9.18 -7.38
CA VAL A 64 -3.93 10.33 -6.80
C VAL A 64 -4.32 11.29 -7.92
N ARG A 65 -5.59 11.63 -7.98
CA ARG A 65 -6.13 12.59 -8.95
C ARG A 65 -6.69 13.80 -8.21
N GLY A 66 -6.37 14.96 -8.69
CA GLY A 66 -6.82 16.21 -8.08
C GLY A 66 -6.66 17.40 -9.00
N ASN A 67 -6.85 18.58 -8.42
CA ASN A 67 -6.62 19.85 -9.10
C ASN A 67 -5.58 20.65 -8.31
N ARG A 68 -4.64 21.27 -8.99
CA ARG A 68 -3.65 22.17 -8.42
C ARG A 68 -3.55 23.43 -9.29
N GLY A 69 -3.88 24.60 -8.71
CA GLY A 69 -3.85 25.86 -9.45
C GLY A 69 -4.78 25.88 -10.67
N GLY A 70 -5.94 25.21 -10.60
CA GLY A 70 -6.90 25.14 -11.72
C GLY A 70 -6.58 24.06 -12.76
N SER A 71 -5.43 23.41 -12.70
CA SER A 71 -5.04 22.34 -13.62
C SER A 71 -5.26 20.97 -12.98
N ARG A 72 -5.79 20.05 -13.79
CA ARG A 72 -5.93 18.63 -13.36
C ARG A 72 -4.54 18.00 -13.27
N ILE A 73 -4.28 17.35 -12.17
CA ILE A 73 -3.05 16.60 -11.94
C ILE A 73 -3.36 15.12 -11.67
N VAL A 74 -2.43 14.27 -12.07
CA VAL A 74 -2.42 12.84 -11.75
C VAL A 74 -1.02 12.49 -11.28
N GLU A 75 -0.91 12.05 -10.04
CA GLU A 75 0.34 11.56 -9.48
C GLU A 75 0.23 10.06 -9.28
N ILE A 76 1.25 9.32 -9.70
CA ILE A 76 1.28 7.87 -9.61
C ILE A 76 2.54 7.47 -8.85
N ALA A 77 2.35 6.67 -7.81
CA ALA A 77 3.43 6.03 -7.09
C ALA A 77 3.27 4.50 -7.17
N GLY A 78 4.38 3.80 -7.22
CA GLY A 78 4.35 2.35 -7.32
C GLY A 78 5.56 1.70 -6.66
N ILE A 79 5.33 0.52 -6.11
CA ILE A 79 6.35 -0.36 -5.55
C ILE A 79 6.16 -1.72 -6.19
N ALA A 80 7.27 -2.33 -6.66
CA ALA A 80 7.29 -3.71 -7.12
C ALA A 80 8.30 -4.47 -6.26
N GLU A 81 7.81 -5.37 -5.41
CA GLU A 81 8.62 -6.07 -4.42
C GLU A 81 7.94 -7.40 -4.02
N ARG A 82 8.65 -8.25 -3.31
CA ARG A 82 8.04 -9.40 -2.62
C ARG A 82 7.08 -8.89 -1.55
N ILE A 83 5.81 -9.19 -1.67
CA ILE A 83 4.76 -8.62 -0.80
C ILE A 83 4.99 -8.96 0.67
N ALA A 84 5.46 -10.17 0.98
CA ALA A 84 5.77 -10.56 2.35
C ALA A 84 6.93 -9.73 2.93
N GLN A 85 7.96 -9.46 2.12
CA GLN A 85 9.08 -8.60 2.51
C GLN A 85 8.62 -7.16 2.74
N LEU A 86 7.83 -6.60 1.83
CA LEU A 86 7.29 -5.25 1.98
C LEU A 86 6.46 -5.12 3.26
N ALA A 87 5.56 -6.06 3.52
CA ALA A 87 4.76 -6.08 4.75
C ALA A 87 5.64 -6.17 6.00
N GLY A 88 6.68 -7.02 5.97
CA GLY A 88 7.64 -7.16 7.05
C GLY A 88 8.42 -5.87 7.33
N VAL A 89 8.89 -5.21 6.28
CA VAL A 89 9.63 -3.93 6.40
C VAL A 89 8.73 -2.83 6.99
N VAL A 90 7.50 -2.68 6.51
CA VAL A 90 6.55 -1.69 7.05
C VAL A 90 6.25 -1.97 8.52
N SER A 91 6.04 -3.23 8.88
CA SER A 91 5.80 -3.63 10.27
C SER A 91 7.01 -3.36 11.17
N ALA A 92 8.22 -3.67 10.70
CA ALA A 92 9.46 -3.41 11.43
C ALA A 92 9.72 -1.92 11.60
N ALA A 93 9.53 -1.10 10.57
CA ALA A 93 9.65 0.35 10.64
C ALA A 93 8.68 0.95 11.67
N SER A 94 7.43 0.48 11.67
CA SER A 94 6.42 0.90 12.64
C SER A 94 6.80 0.52 14.07
N ALA A 95 7.22 -0.72 14.28
CA ALA A 95 7.68 -1.20 15.60
C ALA A 95 8.91 -0.43 16.09
N HIS A 96 9.88 -0.16 15.21
CA HIS A 96 11.05 0.65 15.53
C HIS A 96 10.67 2.07 15.94
N ALA A 97 9.79 2.73 15.19
CA ALA A 97 9.33 4.08 15.50
C ALA A 97 8.59 4.16 16.86
N ILE A 98 7.84 3.13 17.22
CA ILE A 98 7.20 3.02 18.54
C ILE A 98 8.27 2.82 19.63
N ALA A 99 9.19 1.89 19.42
CA ALA A 99 10.23 1.56 20.41
C ALA A 99 11.18 2.72 20.69
N THR A 100 11.47 3.54 19.69
CA THR A 100 12.34 4.73 19.81
C THR A 100 11.60 5.98 20.29
N GLY A 101 10.28 5.91 20.50
CA GLY A 101 9.47 7.05 20.92
C GLY A 101 9.19 8.08 19.80
N ALA A 102 9.47 7.75 18.54
CA ALA A 102 9.11 8.60 17.41
C ALA A 102 7.57 8.65 17.19
N VAL A 103 6.87 7.60 17.60
CA VAL A 103 5.41 7.58 17.69
C VAL A 103 5.02 7.78 19.15
N THR A 104 4.41 8.92 19.46
CA THR A 104 4.01 9.30 20.82
C THR A 104 2.52 9.17 21.08
N VAL A 105 1.73 8.96 20.04
CA VAL A 105 0.27 8.81 20.14
C VAL A 105 -0.12 7.40 20.61
N HIS A 106 -1.16 7.35 21.44
CA HIS A 106 -1.66 6.09 21.99
C HIS A 106 -2.92 5.60 21.26
N GLY A 107 -3.19 4.30 21.39
CA GLY A 107 -4.38 3.65 20.83
C GLY A 107 -4.17 3.16 19.40
N ALA A 108 -5.26 2.67 18.79
CA ALA A 108 -5.25 2.19 17.41
C ALA A 108 -5.21 3.36 16.43
N ARG A 109 -4.19 3.36 15.57
CA ARG A 109 -3.94 4.39 14.56
C ARG A 109 -3.85 3.78 13.17
N VAL A 110 -4.08 4.62 12.17
CA VAL A 110 -3.95 4.26 10.75
C VAL A 110 -2.78 5.03 10.15
N LEU A 111 -1.91 4.34 9.40
CA LEU A 111 -0.86 5.01 8.65
C LEU A 111 -1.48 6.05 7.70
N GLY A 112 -0.89 7.25 7.71
CA GLY A 112 -1.43 8.42 7.00
C GLY A 112 -2.16 9.41 7.91
N GLU A 113 -2.54 9.04 9.14
CA GLU A 113 -3.08 10.01 10.10
C GLU A 113 -2.03 11.10 10.39
N PRO A 114 -2.44 12.39 10.46
CA PRO A 114 -1.49 13.52 10.56
C PRO A 114 -0.66 13.53 11.84
N GLU A 115 -1.13 12.86 12.89
CA GLU A 115 -0.41 12.73 14.17
C GLU A 115 0.76 11.74 14.12
N LEU A 116 0.86 10.94 13.06
CA LEU A 116 1.95 9.99 12.87
C LEU A 116 3.11 10.61 12.10
N PRO A 117 4.34 10.21 12.38
CA PRO A 117 5.53 10.66 11.65
C PRO A 117 5.64 9.96 10.28
N ASN A 118 4.64 10.14 9.42
CA ASN A 118 4.50 9.38 8.17
C ASN A 118 5.72 9.50 7.25
N ALA A 119 6.33 10.68 7.15
CA ALA A 119 7.53 10.90 6.33
C ALA A 119 8.70 10.07 6.86
N ALA A 120 8.96 10.12 8.17
CA ALA A 120 10.04 9.36 8.79
C ALA A 120 9.81 7.84 8.68
N LEU A 121 8.56 7.38 8.81
CA LEU A 121 8.21 5.97 8.57
C LEU A 121 8.49 5.55 7.12
N LEU A 122 8.14 6.39 6.16
CA LEU A 122 8.44 6.13 4.75
C LEU A 122 9.96 6.09 4.51
N GLU A 123 10.72 7.01 5.08
CA GLU A 123 12.19 7.03 4.98
C GLU A 123 12.81 5.73 5.53
N LEU A 124 12.34 5.21 6.66
CA LEU A 124 12.79 3.92 7.21
C LEU A 124 12.50 2.76 6.25
N VAL A 125 11.32 2.75 5.64
CA VAL A 125 10.95 1.73 4.64
C VAL A 125 11.88 1.82 3.42
N LEU A 126 12.14 3.01 2.90
CA LEU A 126 13.02 3.21 1.75
C LEU A 126 14.47 2.88 2.07
N ALA A 127 14.95 3.23 3.27
CA ALA A 127 16.29 2.88 3.76
C ALA A 127 16.51 1.37 3.88
N SER A 128 15.42 0.59 4.00
CA SER A 128 15.46 -0.88 4.00
C SER A 128 15.59 -1.50 2.61
N GLY A 129 15.81 -0.69 1.56
CA GLY A 129 16.03 -1.14 0.20
C GLY A 129 14.77 -1.24 -0.67
N VAL A 130 13.61 -0.91 -0.14
CA VAL A 130 12.36 -0.80 -0.92
C VAL A 130 12.46 0.37 -1.91
N ARG A 131 12.10 0.12 -3.17
CA ARG A 131 12.17 1.13 -4.23
C ARG A 131 10.79 1.68 -4.54
N LEU A 132 10.63 2.97 -4.31
CA LEU A 132 9.43 3.72 -4.70
C LEU A 132 9.68 4.37 -6.08
N HIS A 133 8.78 4.11 -7.01
CA HIS A 133 8.76 4.74 -8.33
C HIS A 133 7.63 5.77 -8.37
N GLN A 134 7.96 6.99 -8.78
CA GLN A 134 6.99 8.06 -8.95
C GLN A 134 6.90 8.45 -10.41
N PHE A 135 5.68 8.65 -10.89
CA PHE A 135 5.38 9.09 -12.24
C PHE A 135 4.44 10.30 -12.13
N VAL A 136 4.91 11.44 -12.59
CA VAL A 136 4.08 12.63 -12.69
C VAL A 136 3.53 12.65 -14.12
N GLY A 137 2.23 12.48 -14.24
CA GLY A 137 1.52 12.62 -15.50
C GLY A 137 1.35 14.10 -15.86
N ALA A 138 1.63 14.42 -17.09
CA ALA A 138 1.31 15.70 -17.66
C ALA A 138 -0.19 15.79 -18.00
#